data_964b534af64106607024a66734799888
#
_entry.id   964b534af64106607024a66734799888
#
_cell.length_a   1.000
_cell.length_b   1.000
_cell.length_c   1.000
_cell.angle_alpha   90.00
_cell.angle_beta   90.00
_cell.angle_gamma   90.00
#
_symmetry.space_group_name_H-M   'P 1'
#
loop_
_entity.id
_entity.type
_entity.pdbx_description
1 polymer ?
#
loop_
_entity_poly.entity_id
_entity_poly.type
_entity_poly.pdbx_seq_one_letter_code
_entity_poly.pdbx_strand_id
1 'polypeptide(L)'
;LMTDPMTVRHNLLAIPGIRDPYVTDFAANKVRDYSMAMYVMDIPNYGVVEGVNNSRLYDAGPRPDVEHTSNNLESRAIDNNYVASYFPDVFISDPINNRRVLVPASIAALGALSYSDNVSYPWFAPAGFNRGALDFVENVRTRLAVADRDDLYERRINPIANFPDGGFVIFGQKTMQMNQSALDRVNVRRLLLEVKRQVSEVANVVLFEQNTPQ
;
A
#
# COMPACT_ATOMS: atom_id res chain seq x y z
N LEU A 1 -4.35 16.47 -13.31
CA LEU A 1 -5.06 17.23 -12.28
C LEU A 1 -4.70 16.74 -10.87
N MET A 2 -4.82 15.43 -10.59
CA MET A 2 -4.53 14.89 -9.24
C MET A 2 -3.07 15.01 -8.78
N THR A 3 -2.14 15.21 -9.69
CA THR A 3 -0.70 15.36 -9.40
C THR A 3 -0.22 16.80 -9.56
N ASP A 4 -1.12 17.76 -9.51
CA ASP A 4 -0.81 19.17 -9.52
C ASP A 4 -0.94 19.72 -8.09
N PRO A 5 0.17 20.12 -7.44
CA PRO A 5 0.16 20.61 -6.06
C PRO A 5 -0.66 21.89 -5.86
N MET A 6 -0.89 22.63 -6.94
CA MET A 6 -1.68 23.88 -6.91
C MET A 6 -3.18 23.60 -6.90
N THR A 7 -3.59 22.45 -7.43
CA THR A 7 -5.00 22.11 -7.62
C THR A 7 -5.52 21.17 -6.53
N VAL A 8 -4.75 20.15 -6.16
CA VAL A 8 -5.18 19.13 -5.21
C VAL A 8 -4.04 18.82 -4.24
N ARG A 9 -4.37 18.83 -2.95
CA ARG A 9 -3.45 18.41 -1.89
C ARG A 9 -3.94 17.10 -1.29
N HIS A 10 -3.16 16.05 -1.46
CA HIS A 10 -3.40 14.74 -0.85
C HIS A 10 -2.07 14.13 -0.41
N ASN A 11 -2.11 13.26 0.59
CA ASN A 11 -0.96 12.54 1.14
C ASN A 11 -0.96 11.05 0.78
N LEU A 12 -2.12 10.52 0.40
CA LEU A 12 -2.29 9.15 -0.05
C LEU A 12 -3.08 9.12 -1.36
N LEU A 13 -2.66 8.28 -2.27
CA LEU A 13 -3.37 7.95 -3.51
C LEU A 13 -3.59 6.44 -3.55
N ALA A 14 -4.76 6.02 -3.98
CA ALA A 14 -5.03 4.64 -4.37
C ALA A 14 -5.96 4.63 -5.58
N ILE A 15 -5.86 3.57 -6.37
CA ILE A 15 -6.77 3.29 -7.49
C ILE A 15 -7.28 1.85 -7.27
N PRO A 16 -8.25 1.67 -6.35
CA PRO A 16 -8.66 0.35 -5.92
C PRO A 16 -9.18 -0.51 -7.07
N GLY A 17 -8.67 -1.74 -7.16
CA GLY A 17 -9.07 -2.72 -8.16
C GLY A 17 -8.39 -2.58 -9.52
N ILE A 18 -7.71 -1.48 -9.80
CA ILE A 18 -6.94 -1.32 -11.04
C ILE A 18 -5.56 -1.93 -10.86
N ARG A 19 -5.31 -3.01 -11.59
CA ARG A 19 -4.10 -3.85 -11.49
C ARG A 19 -3.29 -3.89 -12.78
N ASP A 20 -3.76 -3.22 -13.84
CA ASP A 20 -3.07 -3.15 -15.11
C ASP A 20 -1.70 -2.48 -14.93
N PRO A 21 -0.60 -3.14 -15.36
CA PRO A 21 0.76 -2.62 -15.17
C PRO A 21 0.98 -1.24 -15.79
N TYR A 22 0.40 -0.97 -16.96
CA TYR A 22 0.56 0.33 -17.63
C TYR A 22 -0.04 1.47 -16.81
N VAL A 23 -1.23 1.25 -16.24
CA VAL A 23 -1.91 2.24 -15.41
C VAL A 23 -1.18 2.42 -14.08
N THR A 24 -0.82 1.32 -13.42
CA THR A 24 -0.16 1.37 -12.11
C THR A 24 1.26 1.92 -12.18
N ASP A 25 2.04 1.61 -13.23
CA ASP A 25 3.37 2.17 -13.44
C ASP A 25 3.30 3.67 -13.79
N PHE A 26 2.32 4.06 -14.60
CA PHE A 26 2.07 5.48 -14.87
C PHE A 26 1.73 6.25 -13.59
N ALA A 27 0.82 5.70 -12.77
CA ALA A 27 0.44 6.30 -11.49
C ALA A 27 1.64 6.39 -10.54
N ALA A 28 2.46 5.33 -10.45
CA ALA A 28 3.66 5.28 -9.62
C ALA A 28 4.68 6.37 -10.01
N ASN A 29 4.92 6.56 -11.30
CA ASN A 29 5.81 7.60 -11.80
C ASN A 29 5.24 9.00 -11.55
N LYS A 30 3.94 9.20 -11.76
CA LYS A 30 3.29 10.50 -11.51
C LYS A 30 3.28 10.89 -10.04
N VAL A 31 3.10 9.93 -9.12
CA VAL A 31 3.19 10.20 -7.68
C VAL A 31 4.61 10.53 -7.26
N ARG A 32 5.63 9.88 -7.85
CA ARG A 32 7.03 10.23 -7.62
C ARG A 32 7.33 11.66 -8.09
N ASP A 33 6.86 12.05 -9.28
CA ASP A 33 7.04 13.41 -9.81
C ASP A 33 6.32 14.44 -8.93
N TYR A 34 5.10 14.15 -8.51
CA TYR A 34 4.33 14.98 -7.56
C TYR A 34 5.02 15.09 -6.20
N SER A 35 5.63 14.02 -5.71
CA SER A 35 6.48 13.94 -4.52
C SER A 35 5.85 14.46 -3.19
N MET A 36 4.53 14.55 -3.11
CA MET A 36 3.76 14.99 -1.93
C MET A 36 2.80 13.92 -1.42
N ALA A 37 2.66 12.80 -2.12
CA ALA A 37 1.78 11.69 -1.76
C ALA A 37 2.49 10.34 -1.85
N MET A 38 1.90 9.34 -1.20
CA MET A 38 2.28 7.95 -1.33
C MET A 38 1.19 7.19 -2.08
N TYR A 39 1.57 6.33 -3.01
CA TYR A 39 0.64 5.50 -3.78
C TYR A 39 0.53 4.10 -3.16
N VAL A 40 -0.68 3.74 -2.79
CA VAL A 40 -1.02 2.37 -2.37
C VAL A 40 -1.49 1.61 -3.60
N MET A 41 -0.62 0.74 -4.11
CA MET A 41 -0.78 0.08 -5.39
C MET A 41 -1.36 -1.32 -5.22
N ASP A 42 -2.44 -1.62 -5.95
CA ASP A 42 -2.92 -2.98 -6.12
C ASP A 42 -2.09 -3.71 -7.19
N ILE A 43 -1.86 -4.99 -6.94
CA ILE A 43 -1.06 -5.86 -7.80
C ILE A 43 -1.91 -6.94 -8.45
N PRO A 44 -1.57 -7.42 -9.66
CA PRO A 44 -2.23 -8.57 -10.24
C PRO A 44 -2.07 -9.79 -9.33
N ASN A 45 -3.18 -10.46 -9.05
CA ASN A 45 -3.17 -11.72 -8.32
C ASN A 45 -3.23 -12.87 -9.31
N TYR A 46 -2.38 -13.86 -9.13
CA TYR A 46 -2.34 -15.05 -9.95
C TYR A 46 -2.88 -16.24 -9.15
N GLY A 47 -3.65 -17.10 -9.78
CA GLY A 47 -4.15 -18.32 -9.19
C GLY A 47 -3.72 -19.54 -10.01
N VAL A 48 -3.48 -20.65 -9.31
CA VAL A 48 -3.24 -21.95 -9.96
C VAL A 48 -4.59 -22.54 -10.38
N VAL A 49 -4.71 -22.90 -11.65
CA VAL A 49 -5.86 -23.63 -12.16
C VAL A 49 -5.51 -25.12 -12.15
N GLU A 50 -6.32 -25.93 -11.44
CA GLU A 50 -6.11 -27.38 -11.42
C GLU A 50 -6.06 -27.96 -12.83
N GLY A 51 -5.04 -28.79 -13.10
CA GLY A 51 -4.81 -29.43 -14.40
C GLY A 51 -4.14 -28.58 -15.47
N VAL A 52 -3.75 -27.36 -15.16
CA VAL A 52 -3.00 -26.50 -16.09
C VAL A 52 -1.74 -26.00 -15.38
N ASN A 53 -0.57 -26.27 -15.95
CA ASN A 53 0.72 -25.83 -15.38
C ASN A 53 1.00 -24.33 -15.49
N ASN A 54 -0.02 -23.51 -15.80
CA ASN A 54 0.10 -22.07 -15.93
C ASN A 54 -0.83 -21.37 -14.95
N SER A 55 -0.27 -20.50 -14.13
CA SER A 55 -1.06 -19.58 -13.32
C SER A 55 -1.74 -18.53 -14.22
N ARG A 56 -2.99 -18.27 -13.93
CA ARG A 56 -3.80 -17.26 -14.62
C ARG A 56 -4.11 -16.11 -13.71
N LEU A 57 -4.32 -14.94 -14.29
CA LEU A 57 -4.83 -13.79 -13.59
C LEU A 57 -6.10 -14.18 -12.83
N TYR A 58 -6.05 -13.91 -11.53
CA TYR A 58 -7.10 -14.31 -10.61
C TYR A 58 -8.24 -13.30 -10.62
N ASP A 59 -9.38 -13.70 -11.17
CA ASP A 59 -10.56 -12.84 -11.21
C ASP A 59 -11.68 -13.32 -10.27
N ALA A 60 -12.06 -14.57 -10.33
CA ALA A 60 -13.15 -15.12 -9.51
C ALA A 60 -12.94 -16.59 -9.14
N GLY A 61 -11.77 -17.11 -9.34
CA GLY A 61 -11.49 -18.54 -9.27
C GLY A 61 -10.76 -18.99 -8.01
N PRO A 62 -9.83 -19.92 -8.13
CA PRO A 62 -9.13 -20.54 -7.03
C PRO A 62 -8.28 -19.57 -6.20
N ARG A 63 -7.69 -20.07 -5.13
CA ARG A 63 -6.86 -19.27 -4.23
C ARG A 63 -5.70 -18.62 -4.99
N PRO A 64 -5.38 -17.33 -4.70
CA PRO A 64 -4.19 -16.70 -5.26
C PRO A 64 -2.93 -17.50 -4.93
N ASP A 65 -2.07 -17.63 -5.93
CA ASP A 65 -0.76 -18.21 -5.77
C ASP A 65 0.25 -17.11 -5.40
N VAL A 66 0.89 -17.28 -4.26
CA VAL A 66 1.84 -16.31 -3.70
C VAL A 66 3.07 -16.21 -4.57
N GLU A 67 3.66 -17.34 -4.97
CA GLU A 67 4.91 -17.38 -5.74
C GLU A 67 4.76 -16.69 -7.10
N HIS A 68 3.71 -17.00 -7.85
CA HIS A 68 3.51 -16.37 -9.16
C HIS A 68 3.16 -14.88 -9.03
N THR A 69 2.41 -14.50 -8.01
CA THR A 69 2.07 -13.08 -7.76
C THR A 69 3.32 -12.29 -7.42
N SER A 70 4.17 -12.80 -6.53
CA SER A 70 5.39 -12.15 -6.10
C SER A 70 6.45 -12.10 -7.22
N ASN A 71 6.63 -13.18 -7.97
CA ASN A 71 7.52 -13.23 -9.14
C ASN A 71 7.09 -12.24 -10.24
N ASN A 72 5.78 -12.12 -10.50
CA ASN A 72 5.27 -11.17 -11.47
C ASN A 72 5.59 -9.72 -11.06
N LEU A 73 5.38 -9.37 -9.80
CA LEU A 73 5.71 -8.02 -9.34
C LEU A 73 7.21 -7.76 -9.38
N GLU A 74 8.03 -8.73 -8.99
CA GLU A 74 9.48 -8.60 -9.04
C GLU A 74 10.00 -8.39 -10.47
N SER A 75 9.42 -9.11 -11.46
CA SER A 75 9.79 -8.98 -12.87
C SER A 75 9.52 -7.58 -13.45
N ARG A 76 8.61 -6.79 -12.84
CA ARG A 76 8.36 -5.40 -13.23
C ARG A 76 9.50 -4.44 -12.82
N ALA A 77 10.41 -4.88 -11.96
CA ALA A 77 11.58 -4.13 -11.49
C ALA A 77 11.27 -2.68 -11.05
N ILE A 78 10.15 -2.50 -10.34
CA ILE A 78 9.75 -1.19 -9.84
C ILE A 78 10.70 -0.76 -8.74
N ASP A 79 11.38 0.37 -8.93
CA ASP A 79 12.22 1.00 -7.92
C ASP A 79 11.64 2.38 -7.58
N ASN A 80 10.73 2.42 -6.60
CA ASN A 80 10.01 3.62 -6.23
C ASN A 80 9.62 3.61 -4.76
N ASN A 81 10.20 4.52 -3.98
CA ASN A 81 9.91 4.64 -2.56
C ASN A 81 8.62 5.43 -2.22
N TYR A 82 7.91 5.92 -3.23
CA TYR A 82 6.59 6.53 -3.07
C TYR A 82 5.45 5.53 -3.25
N VAL A 83 5.77 4.26 -3.50
CA VAL A 83 4.79 3.20 -3.74
C VAL A 83 4.90 2.12 -2.67
N ALA A 84 3.77 1.64 -2.18
CA ALA A 84 3.67 0.43 -1.37
C ALA A 84 2.59 -0.48 -1.92
N SER A 85 2.82 -1.79 -1.90
CA SER A 85 1.87 -2.81 -2.31
C SER A 85 1.55 -3.75 -1.16
N TYR A 86 0.34 -4.29 -1.18
CA TYR A 86 -0.20 -5.18 -0.16
C TYR A 86 -0.84 -6.41 -0.79
N PHE A 87 -0.85 -7.51 -0.05
CA PHE A 87 -1.42 -8.79 -0.46
C PHE A 87 -1.82 -9.61 0.77
N PRO A 88 -2.89 -10.40 0.73
CA PRO A 88 -3.89 -10.60 -0.33
C PRO A 88 -5.07 -9.62 -0.24
N ASP A 89 -6.02 -9.78 -1.18
CA ASP A 89 -7.33 -9.15 -1.08
C ASP A 89 -8.11 -9.66 0.14
N VAL A 90 -9.00 -8.84 0.65
CA VAL A 90 -9.72 -9.12 1.89
C VAL A 90 -11.23 -9.13 1.69
N PHE A 91 -11.93 -9.83 2.58
CA PHE A 91 -13.39 -9.81 2.66
C PHE A 91 -13.82 -8.89 3.79
N ILE A 92 -14.72 -7.99 3.48
CA ILE A 92 -15.37 -7.12 4.46
C ILE A 92 -16.88 -7.38 4.49
N SER A 93 -17.51 -7.04 5.60
CA SER A 93 -18.96 -7.07 5.70
C SER A 93 -19.58 -5.83 5.05
N ASP A 94 -20.57 -6.05 4.19
CA ASP A 94 -21.45 -5.00 3.72
C ASP A 94 -22.70 -4.98 4.62
N PRO A 95 -22.81 -4.01 5.54
CA PRO A 95 -23.91 -3.99 6.51
C PRO A 95 -25.26 -3.67 5.87
N ILE A 96 -25.27 -3.07 4.69
CA ILE A 96 -26.51 -2.71 3.98
C ILE A 96 -27.14 -3.94 3.37
N ASN A 97 -26.34 -4.76 2.69
CA ASN A 97 -26.82 -5.94 1.98
C ASN A 97 -26.62 -7.25 2.77
N ASN A 98 -26.06 -7.17 3.97
CA ASN A 98 -25.75 -8.29 4.85
C ASN A 98 -24.98 -9.42 4.11
N ARG A 99 -23.98 -9.04 3.37
CA ARG A 99 -23.15 -9.96 2.58
C ARG A 99 -21.67 -9.63 2.71
N ARG A 100 -20.83 -10.63 2.50
CA ARG A 100 -19.39 -10.43 2.37
C ARG A 100 -19.03 -9.93 0.98
N VAL A 101 -18.22 -8.91 0.94
CA VAL A 101 -17.70 -8.33 -0.30
C VAL A 101 -16.19 -8.47 -0.33
N LEU A 102 -15.66 -8.92 -1.46
CA LEU A 102 -14.22 -8.94 -1.71
C LEU A 102 -13.78 -7.54 -2.11
N VAL A 103 -12.79 -7.02 -1.41
CA VAL A 103 -12.19 -5.72 -1.71
C VAL A 103 -10.69 -5.85 -1.91
N PRO A 104 -10.09 -4.98 -2.75
CA PRO A 104 -8.66 -4.96 -2.96
C PRO A 104 -7.87 -4.68 -1.67
N ALA A 105 -6.64 -5.18 -1.62
CA ALA A 105 -5.75 -4.98 -0.48
C ALA A 105 -5.46 -3.49 -0.19
N SER A 106 -5.50 -2.64 -1.22
CA SER A 106 -5.34 -1.19 -1.06
C SER A 106 -6.38 -0.56 -0.15
N ILE A 107 -7.63 -1.03 -0.17
CA ILE A 107 -8.70 -0.53 0.72
C ILE A 107 -8.38 -0.89 2.18
N ALA A 108 -7.93 -2.12 2.44
CA ALA A 108 -7.51 -2.52 3.76
C ALA A 108 -6.31 -1.70 4.26
N ALA A 109 -5.34 -1.47 3.39
CA ALA A 109 -4.18 -0.64 3.71
C ALA A 109 -4.56 0.82 4.01
N LEU A 110 -5.45 1.42 3.22
CA LEU A 110 -5.96 2.77 3.48
C LEU A 110 -6.69 2.86 4.82
N GLY A 111 -7.47 1.83 5.17
CA GLY A 111 -8.14 1.75 6.48
C GLY A 111 -7.13 1.76 7.63
N ALA A 112 -6.09 0.93 7.57
CA ALA A 112 -5.03 0.90 8.58
C ALA A 112 -4.22 2.20 8.64
N LEU A 113 -3.89 2.79 7.49
CA LEU A 113 -3.19 4.07 7.42
C LEU A 113 -4.02 5.19 8.05
N SER A 114 -5.31 5.27 7.73
CA SER A 114 -6.23 6.25 8.33
C SER A 114 -6.40 6.05 9.83
N TYR A 115 -6.52 4.80 10.27
CA TYR A 115 -6.58 4.48 11.70
C TYR A 115 -5.30 4.91 12.42
N SER A 116 -4.14 4.57 11.85
CA SER A 116 -2.83 4.97 12.41
C SER A 116 -2.70 6.49 12.53
N ASP A 117 -3.20 7.25 11.56
CA ASP A 117 -3.17 8.71 11.56
C ASP A 117 -4.09 9.31 12.64
N ASN A 118 -5.21 8.66 12.92
CA ASN A 118 -6.16 9.12 13.95
C ASN A 118 -5.68 8.85 15.37
N VAL A 119 -5.00 7.71 15.61
CA VAL A 119 -4.57 7.31 16.96
C VAL A 119 -3.14 7.73 17.28
N SER A 120 -2.36 8.12 16.27
CA SER A 120 -0.97 8.53 16.43
C SER A 120 -0.58 9.54 15.33
N TYR A 121 0.67 9.56 14.94
CA TYR A 121 1.17 10.46 13.90
C TYR A 121 1.46 9.70 12.59
N PRO A 122 1.41 10.39 11.42
CA PRO A 122 1.65 9.78 10.11
C PRO A 122 2.98 9.04 9.94
N TRP A 123 3.97 9.35 10.79
CA TRP A 123 5.29 8.72 10.76
C TRP A 123 5.45 7.51 11.68
N PHE A 124 4.40 7.10 12.37
CA PHE A 124 4.40 5.82 13.06
C PHE A 124 4.18 4.66 12.07
N ALA A 125 4.76 3.50 12.38
CA ALA A 125 4.64 2.33 11.53
C ALA A 125 3.18 1.86 11.47
N PRO A 126 2.53 1.86 10.28
CA PRO A 126 1.15 1.39 10.12
C PRO A 126 1.14 -0.14 9.95
N ALA A 127 1.75 -0.85 10.87
CA ALA A 127 1.89 -2.30 10.84
C ALA A 127 1.92 -2.87 12.26
N GLY A 128 1.71 -4.17 12.37
CA GLY A 128 1.67 -4.88 13.65
C GLY A 128 0.32 -4.74 14.36
N PHE A 129 0.22 -5.37 15.52
CA PHE A 129 -1.05 -5.56 16.23
C PHE A 129 -1.70 -4.26 16.74
N ASN A 130 -0.93 -3.22 16.98
CA ASN A 130 -1.46 -1.97 17.55
C ASN A 130 -2.01 -1.00 16.48
N ARG A 131 -1.34 -0.89 15.33
CA ARG A 131 -1.68 0.10 14.29
C ARG A 131 -1.96 -0.50 12.92
N GLY A 132 -1.59 -1.75 12.72
CA GLY A 132 -1.87 -2.50 11.49
C GLY A 132 -3.04 -3.46 11.64
N ALA A 133 -3.76 -3.45 12.76
CA ALA A 133 -4.94 -4.27 12.96
C ALA A 133 -6.08 -3.85 12.02
N LEU A 134 -6.77 -4.84 11.46
CA LEU A 134 -7.82 -4.67 10.47
C LEU A 134 -9.15 -5.21 11.02
N ASP A 135 -9.70 -4.53 12.02
CA ASP A 135 -10.90 -4.97 12.75
C ASP A 135 -12.15 -5.09 11.86
N PHE A 136 -12.15 -4.39 10.71
CA PHE A 136 -13.24 -4.43 9.74
C PHE A 136 -13.12 -5.58 8.73
N VAL A 137 -12.01 -6.33 8.74
CA VAL A 137 -11.78 -7.46 7.86
C VAL A 137 -12.29 -8.74 8.48
N GLU A 138 -13.20 -9.43 7.80
CA GLU A 138 -13.76 -10.70 8.26
C GLU A 138 -12.95 -11.93 7.82
N ASN A 139 -12.31 -11.82 6.65
CA ASN A 139 -11.49 -12.91 6.11
C ASN A 139 -10.51 -12.38 5.07
N VAL A 140 -9.52 -13.18 4.75
CA VAL A 140 -8.58 -12.95 3.66
C VAL A 140 -8.81 -13.97 2.54
N ARG A 141 -8.54 -13.56 1.32
CA ARG A 141 -8.72 -14.42 0.15
C ARG A 141 -7.81 -15.64 0.17
N THR A 142 -6.60 -15.49 0.69
CA THR A 142 -5.64 -16.57 0.92
C THR A 142 -5.01 -16.40 2.30
N ARG A 143 -4.96 -17.49 3.06
CA ARG A 143 -4.20 -17.53 4.31
C ARG A 143 -2.74 -17.76 3.99
N LEU A 144 -1.90 -16.90 4.51
CA LEU A 144 -0.45 -16.93 4.30
C LEU A 144 0.21 -17.79 5.38
N ALA A 145 1.00 -18.76 4.97
CA ALA A 145 1.94 -19.46 5.84
C ALA A 145 3.12 -18.54 6.20
N VAL A 146 4.00 -18.99 7.08
CA VAL A 146 5.19 -18.20 7.48
C VAL A 146 6.09 -17.99 6.27
N ALA A 147 6.36 -19.04 5.51
CA ALA A 147 7.19 -18.97 4.30
C ALA A 147 6.62 -18.01 3.25
N ASP A 148 5.30 -18.00 3.05
CA ASP A 148 4.63 -17.09 2.11
C ASP A 148 4.81 -15.63 2.52
N ARG A 149 4.73 -15.34 3.83
CA ARG A 149 4.92 -13.98 4.36
C ARG A 149 6.36 -13.51 4.18
N ASP A 150 7.31 -14.39 4.40
CA ASP A 150 8.73 -14.09 4.24
C ASP A 150 9.06 -13.82 2.77
N ASP A 151 8.58 -14.66 1.84
CA ASP A 151 8.75 -14.47 0.39
C ASP A 151 8.13 -13.15 -0.08
N LEU A 152 6.90 -12.86 0.31
CA LEU A 152 6.25 -11.59 -0.02
C LEU A 152 7.05 -10.39 0.52
N TYR A 153 7.50 -10.48 1.77
CA TYR A 153 8.22 -9.39 2.40
C TYR A 153 9.61 -9.18 1.79
N GLU A 154 10.32 -10.22 1.41
CA GLU A 154 11.58 -10.11 0.67
C GLU A 154 11.39 -9.39 -0.65
N ARG A 155 10.30 -9.67 -1.35
CA ARG A 155 9.93 -9.03 -2.62
C ARG A 155 9.16 -7.72 -2.48
N ARG A 156 9.20 -7.10 -1.30
CA ARG A 156 8.64 -5.77 -1.01
C ARG A 156 7.12 -5.67 -1.09
N ILE A 157 6.43 -6.80 -0.94
CA ILE A 157 4.99 -6.86 -0.79
C ILE A 157 4.66 -6.96 0.70
N ASN A 158 3.78 -6.09 1.19
CA ASN A 158 3.39 -6.08 2.60
C ASN A 158 2.27 -7.10 2.83
N PRO A 159 2.50 -8.18 3.59
CA PRO A 159 1.52 -9.21 3.80
C PRO A 159 0.42 -8.77 4.77
N ILE A 160 -0.82 -9.14 4.46
CA ILE A 160 -1.95 -9.11 5.38
C ILE A 160 -2.11 -10.53 5.93
N ALA A 161 -1.80 -10.72 7.20
CA ALA A 161 -1.76 -12.02 7.84
C ALA A 161 -2.85 -12.16 8.91
N ASN A 162 -3.30 -13.38 9.12
CA ASN A 162 -4.21 -13.73 10.21
C ASN A 162 -3.43 -14.40 11.34
N PHE A 163 -3.54 -13.84 12.54
CA PHE A 163 -2.93 -14.37 13.74
C PHE A 163 -4.02 -14.83 14.72
N PRO A 164 -3.83 -15.97 15.42
CA PRO A 164 -4.83 -16.51 16.34
C PRO A 164 -5.26 -15.53 17.43
N ASP A 165 -4.31 -14.78 17.97
CA ASP A 165 -4.54 -13.86 19.10
C ASP A 165 -4.72 -12.40 18.68
N GLY A 166 -4.47 -12.06 17.42
CA GLY A 166 -4.43 -10.68 16.93
C GLY A 166 -5.33 -10.40 15.72
N GLY A 167 -6.07 -11.39 15.23
CA GLY A 167 -6.93 -11.23 14.05
C GLY A 167 -6.14 -10.93 12.77
N PHE A 168 -6.74 -10.15 11.88
CA PHE A 168 -6.12 -9.74 10.61
C PHE A 168 -5.27 -8.49 10.81
N VAL A 169 -4.02 -8.56 10.37
CA VAL A 169 -3.02 -7.53 10.62
C VAL A 169 -2.17 -7.30 9.39
N ILE A 170 -1.85 -6.05 9.10
CA ILE A 170 -0.76 -5.73 8.16
C ILE A 170 0.56 -6.04 8.86
N PHE A 171 1.32 -6.98 8.31
CA PHE A 171 2.57 -7.47 8.89
C PHE A 171 3.79 -7.11 8.04
N GLY A 172 3.82 -5.91 7.52
CA GLY A 172 4.91 -5.33 6.73
C GLY A 172 4.72 -3.84 6.49
N GLN A 173 5.84 -3.16 6.23
CA GLN A 173 5.82 -1.72 5.91
C GLN A 173 6.95 -1.33 4.95
N LYS A 174 7.19 -2.16 3.93
CA LYS A 174 8.16 -1.86 2.88
C LYS A 174 7.55 -1.02 1.77
N THR A 175 8.36 -0.12 1.23
CA THR A 175 8.08 0.53 -0.05
C THR A 175 8.62 -0.33 -1.19
N MET A 176 8.32 0.04 -2.44
CA MET A 176 8.84 -0.66 -3.62
C MET A 176 10.29 -0.30 -3.96
N GLN A 177 11.03 0.37 -3.06
CA GLN A 177 12.43 0.68 -3.27
C GLN A 177 13.29 -0.57 -3.27
N MET A 178 14.14 -0.74 -4.28
CA MET A 178 15.01 -1.92 -4.43
C MET A 178 16.20 -1.87 -3.47
N ASN A 179 16.87 -0.73 -3.39
CA ASN A 179 18.05 -0.57 -2.53
C ASN A 179 17.64 -0.33 -1.09
N GLN A 180 18.34 -0.97 -0.17
CA GLN A 180 18.13 -0.75 1.27
C GLN A 180 18.55 0.67 1.65
N SER A 181 17.59 1.42 2.18
CA SER A 181 17.81 2.73 2.78
C SER A 181 16.71 3.02 3.79
N ALA A 182 16.81 4.14 4.51
CA ALA A 182 15.72 4.55 5.39
C ALA A 182 14.38 4.75 4.67
N LEU A 183 14.41 5.04 3.37
CA LEU A 183 13.23 5.27 2.53
C LEU A 183 12.59 3.98 2.00
N ASP A 184 13.17 2.83 2.28
CA ASP A 184 12.55 1.54 1.99
C ASP A 184 11.39 1.22 2.95
N ARG A 185 11.13 2.10 3.94
CA ARG A 185 10.07 1.98 4.93
C ARG A 185 8.95 3.00 4.73
N VAL A 186 7.72 2.52 4.80
CA VAL A 186 6.51 3.35 4.63
C VAL A 186 6.47 4.49 5.64
N ASN A 187 6.75 4.23 6.91
CA ASN A 187 6.71 5.24 7.97
C ASN A 187 7.71 6.37 7.76
N VAL A 188 8.93 6.05 7.34
CA VAL A 188 9.97 7.08 7.08
C VAL A 188 9.60 7.90 5.84
N ARG A 189 9.08 7.25 4.78
CA ARG A 189 8.60 7.99 3.61
C ARG A 189 7.46 8.93 3.99
N ARG A 190 6.51 8.49 4.79
CA ARG A 190 5.40 9.31 5.27
C ARG A 190 5.86 10.48 6.15
N LEU A 191 6.88 10.24 7.01
CA LEU A 191 7.52 11.33 7.77
C LEU A 191 8.04 12.43 6.83
N LEU A 192 8.79 12.06 5.80
CA LEU A 192 9.34 13.04 4.87
C LEU A 192 8.27 13.77 4.05
N LEU A 193 7.18 13.09 3.71
CA LEU A 193 6.03 13.73 3.05
C LEU A 193 5.39 14.78 3.96
N GLU A 194 5.21 14.45 5.23
CA GLU A 194 4.64 15.38 6.21
C GLU A 194 5.56 16.58 6.49
N VAL A 195 6.85 16.35 6.68
CA VAL A 195 7.83 17.43 6.84
C VAL A 195 7.84 18.33 5.61
N LYS A 196 7.84 17.76 4.41
CA LYS A 196 7.82 18.53 3.16
C LYS A 196 6.56 19.38 3.05
N ARG A 197 5.40 18.85 3.47
CA ARG A 197 4.13 19.58 3.48
C ARG A 197 4.19 20.77 4.43
N GLN A 198 4.62 20.54 5.67
CA GLN A 198 4.73 21.60 6.68
C GLN A 198 5.72 22.69 6.28
N VAL A 199 6.88 22.29 5.78
CA VAL A 199 7.88 23.28 5.28
C VAL A 199 7.32 24.08 4.11
N SER A 200 6.60 23.46 3.19
CA SER A 200 5.98 24.15 2.05
C SER A 200 4.91 25.15 2.51
N GLU A 201 4.13 24.82 3.54
CA GLU A 201 3.13 25.72 4.12
C GLU A 201 3.79 26.96 4.74
N VAL A 202 4.86 26.78 5.52
CA VAL A 202 5.62 27.89 6.11
C VAL A 202 6.32 28.70 5.02
N ALA A 203 6.92 28.05 4.03
CA ALA A 203 7.63 28.71 2.95
C ALA A 203 6.72 29.62 2.10
N ASN A 204 5.45 29.24 1.92
CA ASN A 204 4.47 30.06 1.21
C ASN A 204 4.19 31.41 1.90
N VAL A 205 4.33 31.46 3.22
CA VAL A 205 4.10 32.69 4.00
C VAL A 205 5.23 33.70 3.78
N VAL A 206 6.46 33.22 3.59
CA VAL A 206 7.64 34.07 3.39
C VAL A 206 7.99 34.25 1.90
N LEU A 207 7.15 33.75 1.01
CA LEU A 207 7.33 33.91 -0.43
C LEU A 207 7.24 35.41 -0.80
N PHE A 208 8.26 35.91 -1.49
CA PHE A 208 8.44 37.35 -1.86
C PHE A 208 8.81 38.28 -0.70
N GLU A 209 9.01 37.78 0.52
CA GLU A 209 9.57 38.61 1.60
C GLU A 209 11.06 38.87 1.41
N GLN A 210 11.52 40.02 1.92
CA GLN A 210 12.94 40.36 1.85
C GLN A 210 13.73 39.48 2.86
N ASN A 211 14.89 39.01 2.39
CA ASN A 211 15.80 38.26 3.25
C ASN A 211 16.60 39.20 4.17
N THR A 212 15.93 39.72 5.19
CA THR A 212 16.51 40.58 6.24
C THR A 212 16.51 39.86 7.56
N PRO A 213 17.57 39.97 8.37
CA PRO A 213 17.55 39.46 9.74
C PRO A 213 16.49 40.26 10.53
N GLN A 214 15.51 39.56 11.10
CA GLN A 214 14.56 40.10 12.06
C GLN A 214 15.06 39.88 13.48
#